data_d858b4b73d3aa97e7afbf2df316565b9
#
_entry.id   d858b4b73d3aa97e7afbf2df316565b9
#
_cell.length_a   1.000
_cell.length_b   1.000
_cell.length_c   1.000
_cell.angle_alpha   90.00
_cell.angle_beta   90.00
_cell.angle_gamma   90.00
#
_symmetry.space_group_name_H-M   'P 1'
#
loop_
_entity.id
_entity.type
_entity.pdbx_description
1 polymer ?
#
loop_
_entity_poly.entity_id
_entity_poly.type
_entity_poly.pdbx_seq_one_letter_code
_entity_poly.pdbx_strand_id
1 'polypeptide(L)'
;MRRNQSPTTQLLALTVALAMQPLVGCDRAPSTPADTHAESEAPTNRVDIPDSVRKNLGITFAKVEARDVAQTLRVPGRFELLPTARREVRTPLGGRIELLVAENERVEVGTPLYRLDSAAWRALADEIEAGRAHVDAMVPLRAAHVLHERSIEAEVELWQERLLQLEGIRAAGGGSAAQLTEAHANLNARKAALAETAEQDAELGLQQRVAEASLRSKESQRATLMGSAGMASTSAAATDDWYEVKAVTEGVVEKLSTTPGGLVEPLGLVMTIVQPTEIRFRARALQSDLGRLRDGLAVRIAPPQGGSVALDDTMRGTLELGLSADPDTRTIELLVRSEQRASWARAGVSGYLEITLAGGTNELAVPLAAVIRDGLTPIIFRRDPNDPNKAIRMEADLGVTDGRFVVLASGVKAGDEIVVDGNYQLMLATSGSTAKGGHFHSDGTFHEGKD
;
A
#
# COMPACT_ATOMS: atom_id res chain seq x y z
N MET A 1 6.66 -51.20 1.21
CA MET A 1 5.67 -52.29 1.38
C MET A 1 4.37 -51.90 0.71
N ARG A 2 3.88 -52.78 -0.17
CA ARG A 2 2.58 -52.84 -0.86
C ARG A 2 2.27 -51.64 -1.82
N ARG A 3 2.44 -51.73 -3.19
CA ARG A 3 1.86 -52.58 -4.22
C ARG A 3 0.33 -52.56 -4.22
N ASN A 4 -0.25 -52.01 -5.29
CA ASN A 4 -1.17 -52.66 -6.28
C ASN A 4 -1.88 -51.56 -7.04
N GLN A 5 -2.03 -51.52 -8.29
CA GLN A 5 -2.30 -52.34 -9.46
C GLN A 5 -3.39 -51.64 -10.28
N SER A 6 -3.10 -51.42 -11.52
CA SER A 6 -4.07 -51.11 -12.61
C SER A 6 -4.87 -52.40 -13.00
N PRO A 7 -5.98 -52.22 -13.70
CA PRO A 7 -6.16 -53.02 -14.93
C PRO A 7 -6.69 -52.17 -16.12
N THR A 8 -6.04 -52.17 -17.23
CA THR A 8 -6.19 -52.96 -18.50
C THR A 8 -7.62 -53.15 -19.05
N THR A 9 -7.81 -52.53 -20.22
CA THR A 9 -8.28 -53.09 -21.52
C THR A 9 -9.66 -53.71 -21.64
N GLN A 10 -10.46 -53.22 -22.61
CA GLN A 10 -10.99 -54.12 -23.67
C GLN A 10 -11.49 -53.34 -24.90
N LEU A 11 -10.90 -53.68 -26.03
CA LEU A 11 -11.37 -53.51 -27.42
C LEU A 11 -12.64 -54.30 -27.63
N LEU A 12 -13.60 -53.77 -28.39
CA LEU A 12 -14.55 -54.59 -29.18
C LEU A 12 -14.74 -53.95 -30.55
N ALA A 13 -14.16 -54.62 -31.51
CA ALA A 13 -14.44 -54.46 -32.94
C ALA A 13 -15.71 -55.25 -33.28
N LEU A 14 -16.62 -54.68 -34.07
CA LEU A 14 -17.69 -55.42 -34.73
C LEU A 14 -17.80 -54.95 -36.18
N THR A 15 -17.29 -55.82 -37.05
CA THR A 15 -17.52 -55.85 -38.50
C THR A 15 -18.81 -56.60 -38.78
N VAL A 16 -19.71 -56.08 -39.64
CA VAL A 16 -20.64 -56.87 -40.39
C VAL A 16 -20.87 -56.30 -41.82
N ALA A 17 -20.73 -57.15 -42.73
CA ALA A 17 -20.69 -57.15 -44.17
C ALA A 17 -22.00 -56.74 -44.86
N LEU A 18 -21.85 -56.10 -45.99
CA LEU A 18 -22.22 -56.44 -47.39
C LEU A 18 -23.54 -57.21 -47.62
N ALA A 19 -24.47 -56.61 -48.34
CA ALA A 19 -25.34 -57.28 -49.30
C ALA A 19 -25.76 -56.30 -50.41
N MET A 20 -25.28 -56.63 -51.59
CA MET A 20 -25.63 -56.09 -52.89
C MET A 20 -26.86 -56.87 -53.40
N GLN A 21 -27.86 -56.24 -54.00
CA GLN A 21 -28.57 -56.75 -55.19
C GLN A 21 -29.30 -55.64 -55.95
N PRO A 22 -29.37 -55.79 -57.33
CA PRO A 22 -29.98 -54.79 -58.22
C PRO A 22 -31.31 -55.33 -58.79
N LEU A 23 -32.18 -54.44 -59.26
CA LEU A 23 -33.21 -54.74 -60.34
C LEU A 23 -33.80 -53.39 -60.84
N VAL A 24 -33.50 -53.03 -62.01
CA VAL A 24 -34.14 -52.86 -63.30
C VAL A 24 -35.66 -52.62 -63.28
N GLY A 25 -36.10 -51.58 -63.96
CA GLY A 25 -37.49 -51.44 -64.45
C GLY A 25 -37.92 -50.01 -64.81
N CYS A 26 -37.75 -49.63 -66.05
CA CYS A 26 -38.58 -48.90 -67.02
C CYS A 26 -39.46 -47.70 -66.66
N ASP A 27 -39.20 -46.67 -67.39
CA ASP A 27 -40.07 -45.79 -68.20
C ASP A 27 -41.35 -45.20 -67.63
N ARG A 28 -41.42 -43.91 -67.52
CA ARG A 28 -42.34 -42.99 -68.25
C ARG A 28 -42.21 -41.51 -67.82
N ALA A 29 -41.84 -40.69 -68.78
CA ALA A 29 -42.08 -39.26 -68.66
C ALA A 29 -43.57 -38.93 -68.88
N PRO A 30 -44.16 -37.93 -68.28
CA PRO A 30 -44.24 -36.68 -69.03
C PRO A 30 -44.15 -35.35 -68.23
N SER A 31 -43.78 -34.36 -68.97
CA SER A 31 -44.12 -32.93 -68.91
C SER A 31 -43.82 -32.08 -67.64
N THR A 32 -42.94 -31.25 -67.85
CA THR A 32 -42.56 -29.97 -67.15
C THR A 32 -43.76 -29.11 -66.82
N PRO A 33 -43.64 -28.38 -65.63
CA PRO A 33 -43.76 -26.93 -65.71
C PRO A 33 -42.43 -26.32 -65.36
N ALA A 34 -42.11 -25.23 -66.00
CA ALA A 34 -40.94 -24.38 -65.79
C ALA A 34 -40.94 -23.86 -64.36
N ASP A 35 -40.09 -24.42 -63.51
CA ASP A 35 -39.61 -23.77 -62.29
C ASP A 35 -38.60 -22.73 -62.72
N THR A 36 -39.01 -21.47 -62.53
CA THR A 36 -38.16 -20.32 -62.55
C THR A 36 -37.04 -20.57 -61.51
N HIS A 37 -35.90 -21.00 -61.98
CA HIS A 37 -34.69 -20.95 -61.17
C HIS A 37 -34.52 -19.48 -60.74
N ALA A 38 -34.85 -19.18 -59.49
CA ALA A 38 -34.30 -18.03 -58.85
C ALA A 38 -32.79 -18.19 -58.94
N GLU A 39 -32.19 -17.38 -59.73
CA GLU A 39 -30.75 -17.22 -59.84
C GLU A 39 -30.20 -17.06 -58.43
N SER A 40 -29.54 -18.11 -57.91
CA SER A 40 -28.87 -18.05 -56.62
C SER A 40 -27.85 -16.94 -56.74
N GLU A 41 -28.17 -15.79 -56.20
CA GLU A 41 -27.23 -14.67 -56.09
C GLU A 41 -25.93 -15.22 -55.49
N ALA A 42 -24.83 -14.96 -56.15
CA ALA A 42 -23.52 -15.35 -55.67
C ALA A 42 -23.36 -14.84 -54.22
N PRO A 43 -22.80 -15.64 -53.31
CA PRO A 43 -22.64 -15.25 -51.92
C PRO A 43 -21.85 -13.94 -51.84
N THR A 44 -22.49 -12.90 -51.33
CA THR A 44 -21.87 -11.59 -51.22
C THR A 44 -21.48 -11.34 -49.74
N ASN A 45 -20.39 -10.60 -49.53
CA ASN A 45 -19.98 -10.16 -48.19
C ASN A 45 -20.81 -8.97 -47.69
N ARG A 46 -21.89 -8.61 -48.41
CA ARG A 46 -22.81 -7.51 -48.06
C ARG A 46 -24.00 -8.06 -47.29
N VAL A 47 -24.34 -7.37 -46.19
CA VAL A 47 -25.44 -7.68 -45.28
C VAL A 47 -26.41 -6.51 -45.29
N ASP A 48 -27.70 -6.80 -45.48
CA ASP A 48 -28.75 -5.81 -45.42
C ASP A 48 -28.99 -5.35 -43.98
N ILE A 49 -28.88 -4.02 -43.77
CA ILE A 49 -29.09 -3.35 -42.51
C ILE A 49 -30.07 -2.16 -42.67
N PRO A 50 -31.29 -2.41 -43.18
CA PRO A 50 -32.29 -1.33 -43.27
C PRO A 50 -32.56 -0.73 -41.89
N ASP A 51 -33.21 0.43 -41.84
CA ASP A 51 -33.44 1.21 -40.62
C ASP A 51 -34.12 0.39 -39.49
N SER A 52 -35.04 -0.50 -39.84
CA SER A 52 -35.71 -1.41 -38.92
C SER A 52 -34.72 -2.40 -38.27
N VAL A 53 -33.81 -2.96 -39.07
CA VAL A 53 -32.78 -3.89 -38.57
C VAL A 53 -31.76 -3.16 -37.69
N ARG A 54 -31.33 -1.96 -38.09
CA ARG A 54 -30.43 -1.14 -37.26
C ARG A 54 -31.02 -0.85 -35.90
N LYS A 55 -32.29 -0.45 -35.83
CA LYS A 55 -32.98 -0.18 -34.56
C LYS A 55 -33.15 -1.43 -33.70
N ASN A 56 -33.55 -2.54 -34.32
CA ASN A 56 -33.80 -3.79 -33.59
C ASN A 56 -32.51 -4.42 -33.03
N LEU A 57 -31.41 -4.34 -33.77
CA LEU A 57 -30.10 -4.88 -33.35
C LEU A 57 -29.24 -3.87 -32.58
N GLY A 58 -29.70 -2.64 -32.41
CA GLY A 58 -28.95 -1.59 -31.73
C GLY A 58 -27.65 -1.22 -32.45
N ILE A 59 -27.64 -1.26 -33.80
CA ILE A 59 -26.45 -0.99 -34.60
C ILE A 59 -26.04 0.48 -34.49
N THR A 60 -24.85 0.71 -33.99
CA THR A 60 -24.21 2.02 -33.94
C THR A 60 -22.96 2.05 -34.83
N PHE A 61 -22.58 3.27 -35.26
CA PHE A 61 -21.44 3.47 -36.15
C PHE A 61 -20.44 4.40 -35.51
N ALA A 62 -19.15 4.16 -35.76
CA ALA A 62 -18.08 5.12 -35.56
C ALA A 62 -17.42 5.46 -36.89
N LYS A 63 -16.97 6.70 -37.05
CA LYS A 63 -16.18 7.13 -38.20
C LYS A 63 -14.73 6.71 -38.06
N VAL A 64 -14.14 6.29 -39.17
CA VAL A 64 -12.72 6.07 -39.29
C VAL A 64 -12.04 7.45 -39.33
N GLU A 65 -11.17 7.71 -38.38
CA GLU A 65 -10.45 8.97 -38.28
C GLU A 65 -8.95 8.69 -38.09
N ALA A 66 -8.10 9.61 -38.58
CA ALA A 66 -6.69 9.58 -38.24
C ALA A 66 -6.51 9.93 -36.74
N ARG A 67 -5.88 9.04 -35.99
CA ARG A 67 -5.64 9.19 -34.56
C ARG A 67 -4.21 8.80 -34.22
N ASP A 68 -3.70 9.45 -33.19
CA ASP A 68 -2.42 9.08 -32.58
C ASP A 68 -2.66 7.88 -31.64
N VAL A 69 -2.45 6.66 -32.16
CA VAL A 69 -2.63 5.41 -31.43
C VAL A 69 -1.27 4.88 -31.01
N ALA A 70 -0.95 5.01 -29.71
CA ALA A 70 0.30 4.52 -29.15
C ALA A 70 0.21 3.03 -28.83
N GLN A 71 1.29 2.29 -29.08
CA GLN A 71 1.35 0.89 -28.64
C GLN A 71 1.25 0.81 -27.14
N THR A 72 0.22 0.15 -26.64
CA THR A 72 -0.07 0.06 -25.23
C THR A 72 -0.14 -1.40 -24.76
N LEU A 73 0.54 -1.69 -23.66
CA LEU A 73 0.40 -2.95 -22.92
C LEU A 73 -0.58 -2.73 -21.78
N ARG A 74 -1.64 -3.54 -21.71
CA ARG A 74 -2.63 -3.47 -20.65
C ARG A 74 -2.49 -4.68 -19.73
N VAL A 75 -2.25 -4.42 -18.44
CA VAL A 75 -2.08 -5.46 -17.42
C VAL A 75 -2.99 -5.21 -16.22
N PRO A 76 -3.52 -6.26 -15.60
CA PRO A 76 -4.34 -6.11 -14.38
C PRO A 76 -3.46 -5.76 -13.19
N GLY A 77 -4.03 -5.01 -12.25
CA GLY A 77 -3.38 -4.65 -11.01
C GLY A 77 -4.39 -4.22 -9.94
N ARG A 78 -3.87 -3.79 -8.81
CA ARG A 78 -4.68 -3.30 -7.69
C ARG A 78 -3.96 -2.21 -6.92
N PHE A 79 -4.71 -1.37 -6.26
CA PHE A 79 -4.16 -0.45 -5.27
C PHE A 79 -3.83 -1.19 -3.98
N GLU A 80 -2.72 -0.85 -3.38
CA GLU A 80 -2.33 -1.29 -2.05
C GLU A 80 -1.84 -0.11 -1.22
N LEU A 81 -1.94 -0.22 0.09
CA LEU A 81 -1.32 0.73 0.99
C LEU A 81 0.20 0.66 0.85
N LEU A 82 0.85 1.81 0.91
CA LEU A 82 2.29 1.84 1.10
C LEU A 82 2.65 1.16 2.44
N PRO A 83 3.80 0.48 2.54
CA PRO A 83 4.24 -0.10 3.81
C PRO A 83 4.32 0.93 4.93
N THR A 84 4.65 2.18 4.61
CA THR A 84 4.72 3.33 5.54
C THR A 84 3.36 3.88 5.94
N ALA A 85 2.30 3.54 5.19
CA ALA A 85 0.94 4.00 5.45
C ALA A 85 0.26 3.32 6.63
N ARG A 86 0.81 2.18 7.09
CA ARG A 86 0.25 1.41 8.20
C ARG A 86 1.12 1.57 9.43
N ARG A 87 0.50 1.92 10.54
CA ARG A 87 1.15 2.06 11.83
C ARG A 87 0.45 1.21 12.88
N GLU A 88 1.21 0.33 13.50
CA GLU A 88 0.78 -0.42 14.66
C GLU A 88 0.97 0.42 15.92
N VAL A 89 -0.09 0.59 16.69
CA VAL A 89 -0.05 1.23 18.00
C VAL A 89 0.05 0.14 19.05
N ARG A 90 1.20 0.06 19.70
CA ARG A 90 1.50 -0.91 20.77
C ARG A 90 1.64 -0.18 22.08
N THR A 91 1.22 -0.81 23.17
CA THR A 91 1.39 -0.25 24.52
C THR A 91 2.75 -0.63 25.10
N PRO A 92 3.52 0.32 25.65
CA PRO A 92 4.79 -0.01 26.30
C PRO A 92 4.59 -0.66 27.69
N LEU A 93 3.41 -0.49 28.29
CA LEU A 93 3.09 -1.01 29.62
C LEU A 93 1.92 -1.97 29.53
N GLY A 94 1.87 -2.92 30.47
CA GLY A 94 0.73 -3.78 30.67
C GLY A 94 -0.33 -3.13 31.57
N GLY A 95 -1.60 -3.50 31.36
CA GLY A 95 -2.70 -3.01 32.18
C GLY A 95 -4.06 -3.19 31.53
N ARG A 96 -5.10 -2.66 32.19
CA ARG A 96 -6.47 -2.65 31.68
C ARG A 96 -6.64 -1.44 30.75
N ILE A 97 -7.19 -1.68 29.55
CA ILE A 97 -7.32 -0.66 28.53
C ILE A 97 -8.75 -0.11 28.45
N GLU A 98 -8.85 1.21 28.27
CA GLU A 98 -10.07 1.91 27.88
C GLU A 98 -9.83 2.54 26.50
N LEU A 99 -10.58 2.08 25.49
CA LEU A 99 -10.49 2.62 24.13
C LEU A 99 -11.29 3.91 24.03
N LEU A 100 -10.69 4.95 23.45
CA LEU A 100 -11.31 6.27 23.27
C LEU A 100 -11.72 6.53 21.81
N VAL A 101 -11.37 5.62 20.89
CA VAL A 101 -11.69 5.71 19.46
C VAL A 101 -12.31 4.41 18.98
N ALA A 102 -13.09 4.49 17.90
CA ALA A 102 -13.74 3.35 17.25
C ALA A 102 -13.05 2.95 15.94
N GLU A 103 -13.37 1.74 15.44
CA GLU A 103 -12.95 1.35 14.08
C GLU A 103 -13.56 2.26 13.02
N ASN A 104 -12.77 2.56 11.99
CA ASN A 104 -13.07 3.50 10.91
C ASN A 104 -13.15 4.98 11.35
N GLU A 105 -12.81 5.30 12.57
CA GLU A 105 -12.73 6.68 13.04
C GLU A 105 -11.48 7.36 12.50
N ARG A 106 -11.62 8.63 12.07
CA ARG A 106 -10.50 9.48 11.66
C ARG A 106 -9.87 10.09 12.90
N VAL A 107 -8.55 10.00 12.98
CA VAL A 107 -7.74 10.58 14.06
C VAL A 107 -6.73 11.57 13.49
N GLU A 108 -6.50 12.64 14.24
CA GLU A 108 -5.49 13.67 13.97
C GLU A 108 -4.35 13.55 14.97
N VAL A 109 -3.22 14.22 14.70
CA VAL A 109 -2.11 14.26 15.64
C VAL A 109 -2.58 14.84 16.97
N GLY A 110 -2.33 14.11 18.06
CA GLY A 110 -2.74 14.48 19.40
C GLY A 110 -4.12 13.97 19.84
N THR A 111 -4.89 13.32 18.96
CA THR A 111 -6.16 12.67 19.33
C THR A 111 -5.90 11.58 20.37
N PRO A 112 -6.58 11.56 21.52
CA PRO A 112 -6.48 10.48 22.52
C PRO A 112 -7.00 9.17 21.91
N LEU A 113 -6.16 8.13 21.92
CA LEU A 113 -6.50 6.82 21.33
C LEU A 113 -7.03 5.85 22.38
N TYR A 114 -6.35 5.79 23.52
CA TYR A 114 -6.75 4.93 24.63
C TYR A 114 -6.11 5.40 25.94
N ARG A 115 -6.69 4.94 27.05
CA ARG A 115 -6.13 5.05 28.40
C ARG A 115 -5.82 3.66 28.92
N LEU A 116 -4.75 3.59 29.72
CA LEU A 116 -4.29 2.35 30.32
C LEU A 116 -4.23 2.53 31.84
N ASP A 117 -5.00 1.72 32.57
CA ASP A 117 -4.85 1.52 34.00
C ASP A 117 -3.71 0.53 34.24
N SER A 118 -2.52 1.05 34.56
CA SER A 118 -1.28 0.29 34.68
C SER A 118 -0.72 0.36 36.08
N ALA A 119 -0.56 -0.79 36.73
CA ALA A 119 0.11 -0.87 38.02
C ALA A 119 1.57 -0.42 37.94
N ALA A 120 2.26 -0.71 36.82
CA ALA A 120 3.64 -0.29 36.62
C ALA A 120 3.77 1.23 36.48
N TRP A 121 2.77 1.90 35.85
CA TRP A 121 2.74 3.36 35.75
C TRP A 121 2.59 4.02 37.13
N ARG A 122 1.63 3.52 37.93
CA ARG A 122 1.42 4.01 39.31
C ARG A 122 2.65 3.78 40.19
N ALA A 123 3.22 2.57 40.13
CA ALA A 123 4.43 2.26 40.89
C ALA A 123 5.60 3.20 40.54
N LEU A 124 5.75 3.55 39.25
CA LEU A 124 6.78 4.52 38.82
C LEU A 124 6.50 5.92 39.36
N ALA A 125 5.24 6.35 39.42
CA ALA A 125 4.86 7.62 40.03
C ALA A 125 5.16 7.65 41.53
N ASP A 126 4.77 6.58 42.25
CA ASP A 126 5.05 6.43 43.69
C ASP A 126 6.56 6.42 43.98
N GLU A 127 7.37 5.73 43.14
CA GLU A 127 8.81 5.70 43.26
C GLU A 127 9.45 7.08 43.05
N ILE A 128 8.94 7.90 42.13
CA ILE A 128 9.39 9.28 41.90
C ILE A 128 9.05 10.14 43.10
N GLU A 129 7.84 10.09 43.62
CA GLU A 129 7.42 10.87 44.81
C GLU A 129 8.22 10.47 46.05
N ALA A 130 8.42 9.17 46.29
CA ALA A 130 9.27 8.68 47.35
C ALA A 130 10.73 9.17 47.21
N GLY A 131 11.25 9.13 45.97
CA GLY A 131 12.58 9.64 45.65
C GLY A 131 12.73 11.14 45.91
N ARG A 132 11.73 11.95 45.57
CA ARG A 132 11.70 13.39 45.87
C ARG A 132 11.67 13.64 47.38
N ALA A 133 10.77 13.00 48.07
CA ALA A 133 10.67 13.12 49.53
C ALA A 133 11.98 12.75 50.23
N HIS A 134 12.68 11.71 49.72
CA HIS A 134 13.97 11.29 50.26
C HIS A 134 15.08 12.37 50.04
N VAL A 135 15.18 12.91 48.83
CA VAL A 135 16.14 13.99 48.50
C VAL A 135 15.83 15.24 49.35
N ASP A 136 14.54 15.61 49.47
CA ASP A 136 14.11 16.78 50.26
C ASP A 136 14.43 16.61 51.73
N ALA A 137 14.32 15.40 52.29
CA ALA A 137 14.69 15.11 53.68
C ALA A 137 16.21 15.19 53.94
N MET A 138 17.05 15.00 52.93
CA MET A 138 18.50 15.14 53.07
C MET A 138 18.97 16.60 53.17
N VAL A 139 18.22 17.55 52.64
CA VAL A 139 18.59 18.97 52.61
C VAL A 139 18.76 19.53 54.04
N PRO A 140 17.75 19.43 54.94
CA PRO A 140 17.89 19.95 56.32
C PRO A 140 18.94 19.16 57.11
N LEU A 141 19.09 17.84 56.89
CA LEU A 141 20.11 17.04 57.55
C LEU A 141 21.52 17.56 57.22
N ARG A 142 21.79 17.76 55.94
CA ARG A 142 23.08 18.29 55.49
C ARG A 142 23.33 19.72 55.99
N ALA A 143 22.30 20.57 56.01
CA ALA A 143 22.41 21.92 56.59
C ALA A 143 22.79 21.88 58.07
N ALA A 144 22.22 20.93 58.85
CA ALA A 144 22.59 20.74 60.27
C ALA A 144 24.05 20.25 60.43
N HIS A 145 24.51 19.35 59.55
CA HIS A 145 25.93 18.94 59.54
C HIS A 145 26.90 20.06 59.27
N VAL A 146 26.65 20.91 58.27
CA VAL A 146 27.45 22.11 57.97
C VAL A 146 27.52 23.07 59.14
N LEU A 147 26.43 23.26 59.90
CA LEU A 147 26.42 24.07 61.09
C LEU A 147 27.27 23.43 62.20
N HIS A 148 27.21 22.14 62.40
CA HIS A 148 28.03 21.41 63.35
C HIS A 148 29.53 21.50 63.03
N GLU A 149 29.91 21.30 61.77
CA GLU A 149 31.28 21.44 61.26
C GLU A 149 31.85 22.83 61.57
N ARG A 150 31.08 23.89 61.24
CA ARG A 150 31.48 25.29 61.59
C ARG A 150 31.70 25.53 63.10
N SER A 151 30.88 24.84 63.94
CA SER A 151 31.06 24.93 65.39
C SER A 151 32.39 24.30 65.82
N ILE A 152 32.75 23.16 65.27
CA ILE A 152 34.04 22.51 65.55
C ILE A 152 35.22 23.32 64.99
N GLU A 153 35.07 23.87 63.77
CA GLU A 153 36.10 24.82 63.21
C GLU A 153 36.39 25.98 64.14
N ALA A 154 35.33 26.59 64.63
CA ALA A 154 35.49 27.75 65.64
C ALA A 154 36.19 27.27 66.90
N GLU A 155 35.95 26.07 67.40
CA GLU A 155 36.68 25.50 68.54
C GLU A 155 38.12 25.19 68.19
N VAL A 156 38.47 24.75 67.00
CA VAL A 156 39.83 24.56 66.51
C VAL A 156 40.56 25.88 66.48
N GLU A 157 39.98 26.94 65.96
CA GLU A 157 40.55 28.31 65.95
C GLU A 157 40.79 28.78 67.32
N LEU A 158 39.86 28.66 68.27
CA LEU A 158 40.00 29.08 69.69
C LEU A 158 41.20 28.40 70.35
N TRP A 159 41.33 27.06 70.17
CA TRP A 159 42.45 26.31 70.76
C TRP A 159 43.80 26.65 70.08
N GLN A 160 43.80 26.98 68.78
CA GLN A 160 45.02 27.46 68.08
C GLN A 160 45.47 28.81 68.64
N GLU A 161 44.57 29.75 68.80
CA GLU A 161 44.87 31.04 69.42
C GLU A 161 45.40 30.88 70.88
N ARG A 162 44.71 29.99 71.65
CA ARG A 162 45.13 29.70 73.01
C ARG A 162 46.55 29.11 73.09
N LEU A 163 46.84 28.20 72.16
CA LEU A 163 48.19 27.60 72.07
C LEU A 163 49.24 28.66 71.78
N LEU A 164 49.04 29.56 70.78
CA LEU A 164 49.92 30.66 70.41
C LEU A 164 50.18 31.60 71.58
N GLN A 165 49.14 31.93 72.36
CA GLN A 165 49.28 32.72 73.58
C GLN A 165 50.15 32.02 74.60
N LEU A 166 49.95 30.78 74.90
CA LEU A 166 50.74 29.98 75.86
C LEU A 166 52.21 29.81 75.43
N GLU A 167 52.47 29.63 74.15
CA GLU A 167 53.83 29.57 73.57
C GLU A 167 54.52 30.90 73.68
N GLY A 168 53.82 32.04 73.45
CA GLY A 168 54.38 33.40 73.68
C GLY A 168 54.71 33.65 75.11
N ILE A 169 53.87 33.24 76.08
CA ILE A 169 54.15 33.41 77.55
C ILE A 169 55.36 32.53 77.92
N ARG A 170 55.51 31.35 77.37
CA ARG A 170 56.63 30.45 77.61
C ARG A 170 57.95 31.01 77.08
N ALA A 171 57.91 31.55 75.85
CA ALA A 171 59.08 32.21 75.25
C ALA A 171 59.56 33.45 76.07
N ALA A 172 58.65 34.11 76.79
CA ALA A 172 58.94 35.20 77.71
C ALA A 172 59.43 34.72 79.08
N GLY A 173 59.69 33.38 79.27
CA GLY A 173 60.23 32.81 80.52
C GLY A 173 59.17 32.43 81.54
N GLY A 174 57.86 32.51 81.23
CA GLY A 174 56.75 32.18 82.12
C GLY A 174 55.97 30.94 81.58
N GLY A 175 54.89 30.56 82.28
CA GLY A 175 53.91 29.56 81.86
C GLY A 175 54.20 28.10 82.32
N SER A 176 53.20 27.30 82.44
CA SER A 176 53.26 25.90 82.84
C SER A 176 53.39 24.94 81.61
N ALA A 177 54.32 24.00 81.65
CA ALA A 177 54.46 22.98 80.63
C ALA A 177 53.21 22.09 80.53
N ALA A 178 52.52 21.90 81.69
CA ALA A 178 51.27 21.10 81.70
C ALA A 178 50.16 21.82 80.92
N GLN A 179 50.00 23.14 81.03
CA GLN A 179 48.99 23.94 80.30
C GLN A 179 49.25 23.91 78.79
N LEU A 180 50.50 23.88 78.37
CA LEU A 180 50.86 23.81 76.98
C LEU A 180 50.56 22.42 76.40
N THR A 181 50.88 21.33 77.14
CA THR A 181 50.56 19.95 76.76
C THR A 181 49.02 19.74 76.68
N GLU A 182 48.27 20.32 77.64
CA GLU A 182 46.84 20.29 77.65
C GLU A 182 46.24 21.03 76.43
N ALA A 183 46.71 22.21 76.08
CA ALA A 183 46.27 22.93 74.90
C ALA A 183 46.56 22.20 73.59
N HIS A 184 47.75 21.58 73.49
CA HIS A 184 48.08 20.69 72.38
C HIS A 184 47.12 19.48 72.26
N ALA A 185 46.84 18.82 73.40
CA ALA A 185 45.93 17.71 73.45
C ALA A 185 44.51 18.06 73.02
N ASN A 186 43.97 19.20 73.52
CA ASN A 186 42.67 19.70 73.15
C ASN A 186 42.62 20.15 71.70
N LEU A 187 43.62 20.84 71.18
CA LEU A 187 43.70 21.20 69.77
C LEU A 187 43.68 19.93 68.86
N ASN A 188 44.48 18.92 69.20
CA ASN A 188 44.51 17.68 68.44
C ASN A 188 43.17 16.93 68.49
N ALA A 189 42.53 16.90 69.66
CA ALA A 189 41.19 16.32 69.81
C ALA A 189 40.13 17.03 68.95
N ARG A 190 40.15 18.39 68.90
CA ARG A 190 39.23 19.14 68.03
C ARG A 190 39.51 18.96 66.55
N LYS A 191 40.79 18.92 66.14
CA LYS A 191 41.17 18.58 64.77
C LYS A 191 40.71 17.18 64.35
N ALA A 192 40.83 16.19 65.23
CA ALA A 192 40.36 14.88 64.98
C ALA A 192 38.80 14.84 64.80
N ALA A 193 38.08 15.58 65.70
CA ALA A 193 36.64 15.70 65.55
C ALA A 193 36.22 16.41 64.27
N LEU A 194 36.97 17.45 63.84
CA LEU A 194 36.73 18.14 62.56
C LEU A 194 36.91 17.16 61.37
N ALA A 195 37.97 16.36 61.38
CA ALA A 195 38.22 15.38 60.34
C ALA A 195 37.07 14.30 60.25
N GLU A 196 36.59 13.83 61.40
CA GLU A 196 35.48 12.92 61.51
C GLU A 196 34.18 13.55 60.95
N THR A 197 33.88 14.81 61.29
CA THR A 197 32.73 15.52 60.78
C THR A 197 32.80 15.72 59.26
N ALA A 198 33.99 16.06 58.74
CA ALA A 198 34.23 16.23 57.31
C ALA A 198 34.02 14.89 56.53
N GLU A 199 34.43 13.76 57.11
CA GLU A 199 34.16 12.42 56.54
C GLU A 199 32.67 12.12 56.48
N GLN A 200 31.94 12.41 57.56
CA GLN A 200 30.46 12.26 57.63
C GLN A 200 29.75 13.17 56.62
N ASP A 201 30.19 14.44 56.43
CA ASP A 201 29.62 15.32 55.39
C ASP A 201 29.88 14.80 53.97
N ALA A 202 31.08 14.26 53.73
CA ALA A 202 31.43 13.66 52.45
C ALA A 202 30.55 12.43 52.17
N GLU A 203 30.26 11.59 53.17
CA GLU A 203 29.34 10.44 53.04
C GLU A 203 27.92 10.86 52.76
N LEU A 204 27.37 11.82 53.52
CA LEU A 204 26.05 12.41 53.28
C LEU A 204 25.93 13.04 51.89
N GLY A 205 26.98 13.76 51.45
CA GLY A 205 27.04 14.29 50.11
C GLY A 205 27.05 13.26 49.01
N LEU A 206 27.67 12.10 49.26
CA LEU A 206 27.63 10.96 48.34
C LEU A 206 26.22 10.37 48.30
N GLN A 207 25.61 10.10 49.46
CA GLN A 207 24.26 9.58 49.57
C GLN A 207 23.24 10.45 48.86
N GLN A 208 23.32 11.77 49.04
CA GLN A 208 22.48 12.76 48.33
C GLN A 208 22.65 12.66 46.81
N ARG A 209 23.90 12.64 46.31
CA ARG A 209 24.16 12.50 44.85
C ARG A 209 23.59 11.21 44.28
N VAL A 210 23.69 10.08 45.00
CA VAL A 210 23.14 8.79 44.60
C VAL A 210 21.61 8.85 44.55
N ALA A 211 20.96 9.44 45.56
CA ALA A 211 19.53 9.63 45.62
C ALA A 211 19.01 10.50 44.45
N GLU A 212 19.69 11.67 44.22
CA GLU A 212 19.35 12.53 43.07
C GLU A 212 19.58 11.86 41.72
N ALA A 213 20.62 11.04 41.56
CA ALA A 213 20.86 10.29 40.32
C ALA A 213 19.78 9.23 40.09
N SER A 214 19.36 8.53 41.14
CA SER A 214 18.24 7.56 41.10
C SER A 214 16.93 8.27 40.72
N LEU A 215 16.59 9.36 41.34
CA LEU A 215 15.41 10.15 41.02
C LEU A 215 15.42 10.61 39.56
N ARG A 216 16.52 11.19 39.08
CA ARG A 216 16.66 11.62 37.67
C ARG A 216 16.48 10.45 36.70
N SER A 217 16.98 9.27 37.06
CA SER A 217 16.79 8.05 36.22
C SER A 217 15.32 7.67 36.11
N LYS A 218 14.56 7.71 37.21
CA LYS A 218 13.09 7.43 37.21
C LYS A 218 12.30 8.48 36.44
N GLU A 219 12.62 9.75 36.60
CA GLU A 219 12.01 10.84 35.85
C GLU A 219 12.31 10.74 34.35
N SER A 220 13.52 10.34 33.95
CA SER A 220 13.89 10.07 32.57
C SER A 220 13.11 8.88 31.99
N GLN A 221 12.91 7.81 32.78
CA GLN A 221 12.09 6.68 32.38
C GLN A 221 10.63 7.12 32.13
N ARG A 222 10.05 7.91 33.05
CA ARG A 222 8.70 8.50 32.89
C ARG A 222 8.60 9.35 31.64
N ALA A 223 9.58 10.23 31.40
CA ALA A 223 9.62 11.08 30.21
C ALA A 223 9.71 10.26 28.91
N THR A 224 10.48 9.18 28.88
CA THR A 224 10.58 8.28 27.73
C THR A 224 9.24 7.59 27.44
N LEU A 225 8.54 7.12 28.46
CA LEU A 225 7.21 6.53 28.32
C LEU A 225 6.20 7.56 27.79
N MET A 226 6.21 8.79 28.32
CA MET A 226 5.36 9.89 27.83
C MET A 226 5.67 10.26 26.39
N GLY A 227 6.93 10.32 26.00
CA GLY A 227 7.33 10.55 24.60
C GLY A 227 6.86 9.47 23.65
N SER A 228 6.92 8.22 24.06
CA SER A 228 6.41 7.08 23.28
C SER A 228 4.89 7.08 23.14
N ALA A 229 4.18 7.69 24.09
CA ALA A 229 2.73 7.87 24.07
C ALA A 229 2.25 9.05 23.23
N GLY A 230 3.16 9.81 22.59
CA GLY A 230 2.80 11.01 21.83
C GLY A 230 2.39 12.20 22.70
N MET A 231 2.70 12.15 23.99
CA MET A 231 2.46 13.25 24.91
C MET A 231 3.64 14.24 24.85
N ALA A 232 3.36 15.49 24.51
CA ALA A 232 4.35 16.54 24.65
C ALA A 232 4.70 16.73 26.14
N SER A 233 5.98 16.95 26.44
CA SER A 233 6.52 17.06 27.81
C SER A 233 5.91 18.17 28.70
N THR A 234 5.00 18.98 28.15
CA THR A 234 4.36 20.12 28.80
C THR A 234 2.89 19.89 29.20
N SER A 235 2.29 18.75 28.92
CA SER A 235 0.90 18.52 29.34
C SER A 235 0.84 18.07 30.81
N ALA A 236 0.62 19.03 31.70
CA ALA A 236 0.41 18.85 33.14
C ALA A 236 -0.92 18.14 33.52
N ALA A 237 -1.55 17.43 32.62
CA ALA A 237 -2.86 16.78 32.77
C ALA A 237 -2.82 15.26 32.70
N ALA A 238 -1.66 14.62 32.84
CA ALA A 238 -1.63 13.20 33.16
C ALA A 238 -1.97 13.08 34.65
N THR A 239 -3.21 12.81 34.98
CA THR A 239 -3.57 12.27 36.30
C THR A 239 -2.68 11.05 36.50
N ASP A 240 -1.98 10.95 37.63
CA ASP A 240 -1.03 9.86 37.91
C ASP A 240 -1.65 8.45 37.83
N ASP A 241 -2.96 8.38 37.74
CA ASP A 241 -3.73 7.13 37.71
C ASP A 241 -3.79 6.44 36.34
N TRP A 242 -3.70 7.21 35.23
CA TRP A 242 -3.90 6.70 33.89
C TRP A 242 -2.75 7.03 32.94
N TYR A 243 -2.32 6.03 32.19
CA TYR A 243 -1.39 6.24 31.08
C TYR A 243 -2.19 6.47 29.79
N GLU A 244 -2.24 7.71 29.29
CA GLU A 244 -2.98 8.09 28.09
C GLU A 244 -2.06 8.08 26.88
N VAL A 245 -2.50 7.45 25.77
CA VAL A 245 -1.76 7.42 24.51
C VAL A 245 -2.52 8.19 23.44
N LYS A 246 -1.78 9.06 22.73
CA LYS A 246 -2.29 9.92 21.67
C LYS A 246 -1.74 9.53 20.32
N ALA A 247 -2.49 9.85 19.26
CA ALA A 247 -2.05 9.67 17.88
C ALA A 247 -0.84 10.57 17.57
N VAL A 248 0.23 9.97 17.07
CA VAL A 248 1.45 10.68 16.62
C VAL A 248 1.39 11.04 15.14
N THR A 249 0.41 10.51 14.40
CA THR A 249 0.17 10.79 12.98
C THR A 249 -1.34 10.80 12.74
N GLU A 250 -1.77 11.57 11.76
CA GLU A 250 -3.13 11.52 11.26
C GLU A 250 -3.40 10.18 10.54
N GLY A 251 -4.66 9.76 10.51
CA GLY A 251 -5.05 8.54 9.82
C GLY A 251 -6.48 8.10 10.13
N VAL A 252 -6.75 6.85 9.85
CA VAL A 252 -8.03 6.18 10.15
C VAL A 252 -7.71 4.91 10.93
N VAL A 253 -8.44 4.64 12.00
CA VAL A 253 -8.34 3.40 12.76
C VAL A 253 -8.85 2.24 11.89
N GLU A 254 -7.94 1.41 11.39
CA GLU A 254 -8.28 0.27 10.52
C GLU A 254 -8.89 -0.87 11.33
N LYS A 255 -8.29 -1.16 12.47
CA LYS A 255 -8.69 -2.31 13.31
C LYS A 255 -8.32 -2.08 14.77
N LEU A 256 -9.20 -2.46 15.66
CA LEU A 256 -8.94 -2.63 17.08
C LEU A 256 -8.53 -4.07 17.37
N SER A 257 -7.39 -4.27 18.02
CA SER A 257 -6.85 -5.61 18.33
C SER A 257 -7.15 -6.06 19.77
N THR A 258 -7.79 -5.20 20.54
CA THR A 258 -8.20 -5.44 21.92
C THR A 258 -9.64 -4.96 22.14
N THR A 259 -10.28 -5.46 23.17
CA THR A 259 -11.65 -5.07 23.56
C THR A 259 -11.63 -4.04 24.69
N PRO A 260 -12.63 -3.14 24.76
CA PRO A 260 -12.76 -2.20 25.88
C PRO A 260 -12.78 -2.95 27.23
N GLY A 261 -11.98 -2.48 28.20
CA GLY A 261 -11.83 -3.11 29.51
C GLY A 261 -10.98 -4.37 29.55
N GLY A 262 -10.42 -4.81 28.39
CA GLY A 262 -9.52 -5.95 28.29
C GLY A 262 -8.18 -5.70 28.97
N LEU A 263 -7.48 -6.77 29.34
CA LEU A 263 -6.11 -6.73 29.85
C LEU A 263 -5.15 -6.86 28.68
N VAL A 264 -4.14 -5.97 28.60
CA VAL A 264 -3.11 -5.97 27.58
C VAL A 264 -1.75 -6.16 28.22
N GLU A 265 -0.92 -6.99 27.61
CA GLU A 265 0.46 -7.19 28.03
C GLU A 265 1.38 -6.06 27.52
N PRO A 266 2.56 -5.85 28.13
CA PRO A 266 3.57 -4.94 27.59
C PRO A 266 3.90 -5.29 26.14
N LEU A 267 4.06 -4.26 25.28
CA LEU A 267 4.25 -4.37 23.83
C LEU A 267 3.08 -5.00 23.06
N GLY A 268 1.95 -5.23 23.71
CA GLY A 268 0.73 -5.71 23.08
C GLY A 268 0.22 -4.75 22.00
N LEU A 269 -0.27 -5.31 20.89
CA LEU A 269 -0.90 -4.54 19.82
C LEU A 269 -2.30 -4.09 20.27
N VAL A 270 -2.54 -2.79 20.28
CA VAL A 270 -3.82 -2.20 20.67
C VAL A 270 -4.70 -1.93 19.46
N MET A 271 -4.14 -1.27 18.46
CA MET A 271 -4.84 -0.93 17.22
C MET A 271 -3.88 -0.71 16.06
N THR A 272 -4.43 -0.68 14.86
CA THR A 272 -3.72 -0.31 13.64
C THR A 272 -4.34 0.95 13.06
N ILE A 273 -3.51 1.97 12.78
CA ILE A 273 -3.91 3.20 12.11
C ILE A 273 -3.33 3.19 10.70
N VAL A 274 -4.13 3.56 9.71
CA VAL A 274 -3.71 3.64 8.32
C VAL A 274 -3.93 5.05 7.77
N GLN A 275 -3.05 5.45 6.86
CA GLN A 275 -3.23 6.63 6.04
C GLN A 275 -3.83 6.19 4.69
N PRO A 276 -5.15 6.29 4.50
CA PRO A 276 -5.82 5.75 3.30
C PRO A 276 -5.42 6.48 2.02
N THR A 277 -4.75 7.61 2.15
CA THR A 277 -4.22 8.41 1.05
C THR A 277 -2.85 7.93 0.56
N GLU A 278 -2.13 7.17 1.34
CA GLU A 278 -0.81 6.64 1.03
C GLU A 278 -0.94 5.28 0.33
N ILE A 279 -1.33 5.32 -0.94
CA ILE A 279 -1.53 4.14 -1.78
C ILE A 279 -0.63 4.18 -3.00
N ARG A 280 -0.29 2.98 -3.51
CA ARG A 280 0.35 2.80 -4.81
C ARG A 280 -0.42 1.77 -5.62
N PHE A 281 -0.29 1.81 -6.93
CA PHE A 281 -0.83 0.78 -7.79
C PHE A 281 0.24 -0.27 -8.07
N ARG A 282 -0.10 -1.53 -7.83
CA ARG A 282 0.75 -2.69 -8.11
C ARG A 282 0.10 -3.55 -9.17
N ALA A 283 0.84 -3.82 -10.25
CA ALA A 283 0.40 -4.71 -11.33
C ALA A 283 1.43 -5.82 -11.54
N ARG A 284 1.08 -6.84 -12.33
CA ARG A 284 1.96 -7.92 -12.70
C ARG A 284 1.91 -8.11 -14.20
N ALA A 285 3.04 -7.95 -14.89
CA ALA A 285 3.20 -8.24 -16.30
C ALA A 285 3.91 -9.58 -16.50
N LEU A 286 3.78 -10.15 -17.69
CA LEU A 286 4.51 -11.36 -18.05
C LEU A 286 6.01 -11.06 -18.23
N GLN A 287 6.86 -12.01 -17.86
CA GLN A 287 8.31 -11.88 -18.06
C GLN A 287 8.69 -11.72 -19.54
N SER A 288 7.86 -12.27 -20.46
CA SER A 288 8.03 -12.08 -21.92
C SER A 288 7.96 -10.60 -22.36
N ASP A 289 7.29 -9.76 -21.58
CA ASP A 289 7.16 -8.34 -21.89
C ASP A 289 8.33 -7.49 -21.37
N LEU A 290 9.23 -8.09 -20.56
CA LEU A 290 10.33 -7.38 -19.89
C LEU A 290 11.23 -6.60 -20.89
N GLY A 291 11.49 -7.17 -22.07
CA GLY A 291 12.30 -6.51 -23.09
C GLY A 291 11.71 -5.19 -23.62
N ARG A 292 10.43 -4.93 -23.40
CA ARG A 292 9.70 -3.72 -23.81
C ARG A 292 9.44 -2.77 -22.66
N LEU A 293 9.64 -3.21 -21.41
CA LEU A 293 9.36 -2.45 -20.19
C LEU A 293 10.65 -1.82 -19.66
N ARG A 294 10.54 -0.60 -19.19
CA ARG A 294 11.62 0.15 -18.52
C ARG A 294 11.03 1.16 -17.54
N ASP A 295 11.82 1.56 -16.58
CA ASP A 295 11.45 2.63 -15.67
C ASP A 295 11.19 3.94 -16.40
N GLY A 296 10.25 4.73 -15.87
CA GLY A 296 9.91 6.04 -16.42
C GLY A 296 8.94 6.02 -17.60
N LEU A 297 8.48 4.85 -18.07
CA LEU A 297 7.41 4.80 -19.08
C LEU A 297 6.15 5.49 -18.58
N ALA A 298 5.50 6.26 -19.45
CA ALA A 298 4.22 6.86 -19.17
C ALA A 298 3.15 5.78 -19.03
N VAL A 299 2.38 5.85 -17.95
CA VAL A 299 1.31 4.90 -17.69
C VAL A 299 0.00 5.59 -17.32
N ARG A 300 -1.06 4.86 -17.51
CA ARG A 300 -2.40 5.25 -17.13
C ARG A 300 -3.06 4.12 -16.36
N ILE A 301 -3.69 4.44 -15.23
CA ILE A 301 -4.47 3.47 -14.45
C ILE A 301 -5.93 3.71 -14.75
N ALA A 302 -6.60 2.69 -15.28
CA ALA A 302 -8.02 2.71 -15.60
C ALA A 302 -8.84 1.89 -14.58
N PRO A 303 -10.06 2.30 -14.22
CA PRO A 303 -10.95 1.53 -13.36
C PRO A 303 -11.35 0.19 -14.01
N PRO A 304 -11.85 -0.78 -13.22
CA PRO A 304 -12.14 -2.14 -13.69
C PRO A 304 -13.43 -2.26 -14.52
N GLN A 305 -14.01 -1.16 -14.93
CA GLN A 305 -15.27 -1.16 -15.70
C GLN A 305 -15.09 -1.77 -17.09
N GLY A 306 -16.04 -2.60 -17.51
CA GLY A 306 -16.18 -3.02 -18.89
C GLY A 306 -16.74 -1.87 -19.72
N GLY A 307 -16.19 -1.66 -20.92
CA GLY A 307 -16.61 -0.62 -21.85
C GLY A 307 -15.64 0.53 -22.00
N SER A 308 -16.04 1.55 -22.75
CA SER A 308 -15.25 2.77 -22.94
C SER A 308 -15.19 3.58 -21.65
N VAL A 309 -14.03 3.60 -21.03
CA VAL A 309 -13.77 4.45 -19.85
C VAL A 309 -13.43 5.85 -20.33
N ALA A 310 -14.12 6.87 -19.79
CA ALA A 310 -13.77 8.26 -20.05
C ALA A 310 -12.33 8.53 -19.62
N LEU A 311 -11.59 9.31 -20.40
CA LEU A 311 -10.20 9.65 -20.12
C LEU A 311 -10.02 10.34 -18.77
N ASP A 312 -11.04 11.07 -18.34
CA ASP A 312 -11.07 11.82 -17.07
C ASP A 312 -11.12 10.91 -15.83
N ASP A 313 -11.59 9.66 -15.98
CA ASP A 313 -11.61 8.67 -14.89
C ASP A 313 -10.28 7.93 -14.71
N THR A 314 -9.29 8.20 -15.55
CA THR A 314 -7.99 7.53 -15.51
C THR A 314 -6.97 8.36 -14.74
N MET A 315 -6.07 7.66 -14.04
CA MET A 315 -4.95 8.28 -13.32
C MET A 315 -3.68 8.16 -14.16
N ARG A 316 -2.92 9.24 -14.27
CA ARG A 316 -1.61 9.25 -14.93
C ARG A 316 -0.51 8.99 -13.90
N GLY A 317 0.60 8.44 -14.37
CA GLY A 317 1.78 8.21 -13.56
C GLY A 317 2.96 7.70 -14.38
N THR A 318 4.00 7.32 -13.66
CA THR A 318 5.22 6.72 -14.23
C THR A 318 5.40 5.31 -13.74
N LEU A 319 5.91 4.44 -14.61
CA LEU A 319 6.22 3.04 -14.31
C LEU A 319 7.52 2.94 -13.53
N GLU A 320 7.52 2.13 -12.51
CA GLU A 320 8.71 1.64 -11.82
C GLU A 320 8.68 0.10 -11.85
N LEU A 321 9.75 -0.52 -12.31
CA LEU A 321 9.87 -1.98 -12.29
C LEU A 321 10.16 -2.45 -10.87
N GLY A 322 9.42 -3.46 -10.41
CA GLY A 322 9.67 -4.08 -9.12
C GLY A 322 10.99 -4.84 -9.10
N LEU A 323 11.55 -5.00 -7.91
CA LEU A 323 12.84 -5.69 -7.71
C LEU A 323 12.74 -7.21 -7.83
N SER A 324 11.52 -7.77 -7.80
CA SER A 324 11.28 -9.19 -7.79
C SER A 324 10.45 -9.67 -8.97
N ALA A 325 10.78 -10.88 -9.42
CA ALA A 325 9.98 -11.64 -10.37
C ALA A 325 9.50 -12.92 -9.69
N ASP A 326 8.30 -13.35 -10.06
CA ASP A 326 7.72 -14.61 -9.60
C ASP A 326 7.99 -15.69 -10.67
N PRO A 327 8.83 -16.68 -10.36
CA PRO A 327 9.18 -17.74 -11.33
C PRO A 327 8.00 -18.69 -11.60
N ASP A 328 7.11 -18.89 -10.62
CA ASP A 328 6.00 -19.84 -10.76
C ASP A 328 4.93 -19.30 -11.70
N THR A 329 4.58 -18.03 -11.54
CA THR A 329 3.61 -17.34 -12.41
C THR A 329 4.26 -16.71 -13.63
N ARG A 330 5.58 -16.70 -13.73
CA ARG A 330 6.38 -16.04 -14.78
C ARG A 330 6.01 -14.58 -14.96
N THR A 331 5.78 -13.88 -13.85
CA THR A 331 5.43 -12.47 -13.85
C THR A 331 6.51 -11.62 -13.21
N ILE A 332 6.54 -10.35 -13.59
CA ILE A 332 7.32 -9.29 -12.96
C ILE A 332 6.38 -8.31 -12.29
N GLU A 333 6.84 -7.75 -11.21
CA GLU A 333 6.11 -6.73 -10.47
C GLU A 333 6.29 -5.37 -11.14
N LEU A 334 5.19 -4.65 -11.27
CA LEU A 334 5.12 -3.28 -11.79
C LEU A 334 4.51 -2.40 -10.72
N LEU A 335 5.19 -1.32 -10.39
CA LEU A 335 4.75 -0.31 -9.45
C LEU A 335 4.48 0.99 -10.19
N VAL A 336 3.49 1.72 -9.75
CA VAL A 336 3.16 3.02 -10.34
C VAL A 336 3.12 4.07 -9.25
N ARG A 337 3.88 5.13 -9.47
CA ARG A 337 3.76 6.39 -8.76
C ARG A 337 2.78 7.28 -9.51
N SER A 338 1.61 7.51 -8.92
CA SER A 338 0.59 8.38 -9.51
C SER A 338 0.77 9.83 -9.06
N GLU A 339 0.60 10.75 -10.00
CA GLU A 339 0.69 12.20 -9.73
C GLU A 339 -0.61 12.74 -9.12
N GLN A 340 -1.73 12.14 -9.45
CA GLN A 340 -3.06 12.57 -8.99
C GLN A 340 -3.87 11.35 -8.58
N ARG A 341 -4.83 11.54 -7.67
CA ARG A 341 -5.74 10.48 -7.21
C ARG A 341 -7.14 10.71 -7.71
N ALA A 342 -7.71 9.67 -8.31
CA ALA A 342 -9.12 9.62 -8.61
C ALA A 342 -9.92 9.20 -7.36
N SER A 343 -11.19 9.59 -7.30
CA SER A 343 -12.08 9.30 -6.17
C SER A 343 -12.31 7.81 -5.91
N TRP A 344 -12.18 6.98 -6.94
CA TRP A 344 -12.32 5.53 -6.87
C TRP A 344 -11.05 4.80 -6.42
N ALA A 345 -9.87 5.47 -6.40
CA ALA A 345 -8.60 4.87 -6.03
C ALA A 345 -8.51 4.65 -4.52
N ARG A 346 -8.72 3.41 -4.09
CA ARG A 346 -8.65 2.96 -2.69
C ARG A 346 -7.88 1.65 -2.59
N ALA A 347 -7.21 1.43 -1.49
CA ALA A 347 -6.54 0.15 -1.23
C ALA A 347 -7.51 -1.03 -1.41
N GLY A 348 -7.06 -2.08 -2.10
CA GLY A 348 -7.86 -3.25 -2.44
C GLY A 348 -8.64 -3.13 -3.75
N VAL A 349 -8.87 -1.93 -4.28
CA VAL A 349 -9.57 -1.75 -5.56
C VAL A 349 -8.67 -2.19 -6.71
N SER A 350 -9.20 -3.06 -7.58
CA SER A 350 -8.54 -3.51 -8.79
C SER A 350 -8.69 -2.50 -9.92
N GLY A 351 -7.81 -2.57 -10.91
CA GLY A 351 -7.83 -1.75 -12.10
C GLY A 351 -6.92 -2.32 -13.18
N TYR A 352 -6.76 -1.58 -14.25
CA TYR A 352 -5.85 -1.92 -15.33
C TYR A 352 -4.76 -0.87 -15.47
N LEU A 353 -3.54 -1.32 -15.62
CA LEU A 353 -2.40 -0.50 -15.97
C LEU A 353 -2.22 -0.53 -17.48
N GLU A 354 -2.34 0.63 -18.12
CA GLU A 354 -2.08 0.85 -19.55
C GLU A 354 -0.70 1.50 -19.66
N ILE A 355 0.25 0.78 -20.22
CA ILE A 355 1.66 1.19 -20.33
C ILE A 355 1.91 1.58 -21.78
N THR A 356 2.32 2.81 -22.02
CA THR A 356 2.70 3.30 -23.36
C THR A 356 4.11 2.82 -23.67
N LEU A 357 4.22 1.88 -24.63
CA LEU A 357 5.50 1.27 -25.02
C LEU A 357 6.25 2.04 -26.10
N ALA A 358 5.51 2.63 -27.05
CA ALA A 358 6.05 3.43 -28.12
C ALA A 358 5.11 4.59 -28.45
N GLY A 359 5.64 5.67 -28.99
CA GLY A 359 4.84 6.78 -29.50
C GLY A 359 3.90 6.32 -30.60
N GLY A 360 2.74 6.94 -30.68
CA GLY A 360 1.76 6.65 -31.70
C GLY A 360 2.13 7.27 -33.03
N THR A 361 1.59 6.67 -34.07
CA THR A 361 1.57 7.24 -35.43
C THR A 361 0.16 7.73 -35.71
N ASN A 362 0.03 8.85 -36.42
CA ASN A 362 -1.27 9.39 -36.81
C ASN A 362 -1.83 8.59 -38.00
N GLU A 363 -2.43 7.44 -37.70
CA GLU A 363 -2.97 6.49 -38.67
C GLU A 363 -4.49 6.31 -38.51
N LEU A 364 -5.11 5.71 -39.55
CA LEU A 364 -6.55 5.47 -39.53
C LEU A 364 -6.87 4.44 -38.46
N ALA A 365 -7.73 4.82 -37.53
CA ALA A 365 -8.07 3.99 -36.40
C ALA A 365 -9.60 3.93 -36.17
N VAL A 366 -10.02 2.82 -35.59
CA VAL A 366 -11.40 2.56 -35.19
C VAL A 366 -11.45 2.17 -33.72
N PRO A 367 -12.60 2.32 -33.02
CA PRO A 367 -12.78 1.76 -31.70
C PRO A 367 -12.51 0.24 -31.72
N LEU A 368 -11.74 -0.25 -30.75
CA LEU A 368 -11.44 -1.68 -30.63
C LEU A 368 -12.72 -2.54 -30.55
N ALA A 369 -13.81 -1.99 -29.98
CA ALA A 369 -15.12 -2.62 -29.93
C ALA A 369 -15.74 -2.91 -31.30
N ALA A 370 -15.32 -2.21 -32.36
CA ALA A 370 -15.78 -2.46 -33.72
C ALA A 370 -15.18 -3.73 -34.32
N VAL A 371 -14.08 -4.25 -33.76
CA VAL A 371 -13.40 -5.46 -34.22
C VAL A 371 -13.92 -6.67 -33.46
N ILE A 372 -14.40 -7.65 -34.18
CA ILE A 372 -14.81 -8.95 -33.63
C ILE A 372 -14.00 -10.08 -34.27
N ARG A 373 -14.00 -11.25 -33.66
CA ARG A 373 -13.29 -12.42 -34.19
C ARG A 373 -14.28 -13.46 -34.70
N ASP A 374 -14.08 -13.86 -35.92
CA ASP A 374 -14.75 -15.03 -36.51
C ASP A 374 -13.73 -16.17 -36.62
N GLY A 375 -13.76 -17.05 -35.60
CA GLY A 375 -12.68 -18.00 -35.37
C GLY A 375 -11.38 -17.33 -35.01
N LEU A 376 -10.35 -17.46 -35.86
CA LEU A 376 -9.05 -16.84 -35.69
C LEU A 376 -8.91 -15.49 -36.42
N THR A 377 -9.85 -15.18 -37.34
CA THR A 377 -9.77 -14.03 -38.21
C THR A 377 -10.46 -12.81 -37.58
N PRO A 378 -9.79 -11.68 -37.40
CA PRO A 378 -10.43 -10.44 -37.00
C PRO A 378 -11.24 -9.87 -38.18
N ILE A 379 -12.48 -9.46 -37.92
CA ILE A 379 -13.37 -8.88 -38.91
C ILE A 379 -13.99 -7.58 -38.41
N ILE A 380 -14.37 -6.74 -39.37
CA ILE A 380 -15.15 -5.50 -39.17
C ILE A 380 -16.33 -5.47 -40.15
N PHE A 381 -17.35 -4.68 -39.82
CA PHE A 381 -18.45 -4.38 -40.73
C PHE A 381 -18.40 -2.89 -41.05
N ARG A 382 -18.09 -2.59 -42.34
CA ARG A 382 -18.09 -1.23 -42.87
C ARG A 382 -19.42 -0.96 -43.54
N ARG A 383 -20.04 0.18 -43.26
CA ARG A 383 -21.23 0.63 -43.97
C ARG A 383 -20.89 0.83 -45.45
N ASP A 384 -21.72 0.32 -46.34
CA ASP A 384 -21.49 0.45 -47.79
C ASP A 384 -21.59 1.93 -48.19
N PRO A 385 -20.54 2.54 -48.80
CA PRO A 385 -20.56 3.93 -49.25
C PRO A 385 -21.62 4.23 -50.31
N ASN A 386 -22.04 3.19 -51.06
CA ASN A 386 -22.99 3.32 -52.17
C ASN A 386 -24.44 3.02 -51.72
N ASP A 387 -24.63 2.23 -50.68
CA ASP A 387 -25.96 1.86 -50.15
C ASP A 387 -25.92 1.91 -48.60
N PRO A 388 -26.46 2.96 -47.98
CA PRO A 388 -26.48 3.12 -46.53
C PRO A 388 -27.24 2.04 -45.79
N ASN A 389 -28.03 1.21 -46.48
CA ASN A 389 -28.76 0.09 -45.91
C ASN A 389 -28.01 -1.22 -45.97
N LYS A 390 -26.75 -1.19 -46.36
CA LYS A 390 -25.88 -2.37 -46.39
C LYS A 390 -24.62 -2.16 -45.59
N ALA A 391 -24.14 -3.25 -44.96
CA ALA A 391 -22.82 -3.34 -44.34
C ALA A 391 -21.97 -4.39 -45.09
N ILE A 392 -20.70 -4.07 -45.27
CA ILE A 392 -19.73 -4.94 -45.93
C ILE A 392 -18.91 -5.61 -44.83
N ARG A 393 -18.97 -6.94 -44.75
CA ARG A 393 -18.09 -7.74 -43.89
C ARG A 393 -16.70 -7.81 -44.50
N MET A 394 -15.68 -7.46 -43.72
CA MET A 394 -14.30 -7.40 -44.17
C MET A 394 -13.38 -8.03 -43.12
N GLU A 395 -12.31 -8.68 -43.59
CA GLU A 395 -11.18 -8.99 -42.69
C GLU A 395 -10.47 -7.73 -42.29
N ALA A 396 -10.09 -7.63 -41.04
CA ALA A 396 -9.44 -6.46 -40.49
C ALA A 396 -7.93 -6.71 -40.39
N ASP A 397 -7.16 -5.91 -41.10
CA ASP A 397 -5.70 -5.87 -40.96
C ASP A 397 -5.34 -4.95 -39.79
N LEU A 398 -5.09 -5.57 -38.64
CA LEU A 398 -4.92 -4.86 -37.38
C LEU A 398 -3.48 -4.44 -37.16
N GLY A 399 -3.28 -3.15 -36.99
CA GLY A 399 -2.01 -2.55 -36.56
C GLY A 399 -1.92 -2.39 -35.03
N VAL A 400 -1.31 -1.30 -34.63
CA VAL A 400 -1.09 -0.94 -33.22
C VAL A 400 -2.41 -0.64 -32.52
N THR A 401 -2.51 -0.99 -31.25
CA THR A 401 -3.66 -0.68 -30.39
C THR A 401 -3.23 -0.05 -29.07
N ASP A 402 -4.04 0.90 -28.60
CA ASP A 402 -3.93 1.50 -27.27
C ASP A 402 -4.94 0.88 -26.26
N GLY A 403 -5.62 -0.21 -26.67
CA GLY A 403 -6.65 -0.87 -25.86
C GLY A 403 -8.05 -0.25 -26.00
N ARG A 404 -8.18 0.89 -26.67
CA ARG A 404 -9.46 1.58 -26.98
C ARG A 404 -9.68 1.73 -28.46
N PHE A 405 -8.64 2.08 -29.17
CA PHE A 405 -8.60 2.18 -30.61
C PHE A 405 -7.58 1.20 -31.17
N VAL A 406 -7.80 0.77 -32.40
CA VAL A 406 -6.88 -0.05 -33.14
C VAL A 406 -6.69 0.56 -34.53
N VAL A 407 -5.44 0.63 -34.97
CA VAL A 407 -5.09 1.04 -36.31
C VAL A 407 -5.54 -0.04 -37.30
N LEU A 408 -6.12 0.38 -38.42
CA LEU A 408 -6.41 -0.48 -39.55
C LEU A 408 -5.41 -0.18 -40.65
N ALA A 409 -4.53 -1.14 -40.94
CA ALA A 409 -3.47 -0.98 -41.90
C ALA A 409 -3.98 -0.88 -43.37
N SER A 410 -5.15 -1.48 -43.64
CA SER A 410 -5.77 -1.50 -44.95
C SER A 410 -7.29 -1.61 -44.91
N GLY A 411 -7.95 -1.41 -46.03
CA GLY A 411 -9.37 -1.68 -46.24
C GLY A 411 -10.35 -0.55 -45.86
N VAL A 412 -9.86 0.57 -45.31
CA VAL A 412 -10.72 1.68 -44.88
C VAL A 412 -10.14 3.04 -45.35
N LYS A 413 -11.04 4.02 -45.46
CA LYS A 413 -10.69 5.44 -45.76
C LYS A 413 -11.18 6.34 -44.61
N ALA A 414 -10.53 7.49 -44.48
CA ALA A 414 -11.00 8.50 -43.54
C ALA A 414 -12.45 8.88 -43.85
N GLY A 415 -13.33 8.88 -42.83
CA GLY A 415 -14.74 9.17 -42.93
C GLY A 415 -15.62 7.95 -43.18
N ASP A 416 -15.08 6.74 -43.45
CA ASP A 416 -15.87 5.51 -43.50
C ASP A 416 -16.58 5.27 -42.16
N GLU A 417 -17.78 4.69 -42.21
CA GLU A 417 -18.55 4.34 -41.00
C GLU A 417 -18.41 2.84 -40.73
N ILE A 418 -17.90 2.50 -39.55
CA ILE A 418 -17.71 1.11 -39.08
C ILE A 418 -18.73 0.82 -37.97
N VAL A 419 -19.37 -0.36 -38.03
CA VAL A 419 -20.30 -0.82 -37.00
C VAL A 419 -19.53 -1.07 -35.68
N VAL A 420 -20.00 -0.48 -34.60
CA VAL A 420 -19.43 -0.66 -33.24
C VAL A 420 -20.32 -1.60 -32.44
N ASP A 421 -21.59 -1.25 -32.26
CA ASP A 421 -22.55 -2.11 -31.58
C ASP A 421 -23.39 -2.86 -32.62
N GLY A 422 -23.83 -4.08 -32.27
CA GLY A 422 -24.58 -4.94 -33.21
C GLY A 422 -23.70 -5.76 -34.17
N ASN A 423 -22.38 -5.58 -34.14
CA ASN A 423 -21.44 -6.27 -35.02
C ASN A 423 -21.44 -7.79 -34.79
N TYR A 424 -21.59 -8.27 -33.53
CA TYR A 424 -21.67 -9.70 -33.22
C TYR A 424 -22.95 -10.34 -33.80
N GLN A 425 -24.07 -9.64 -33.74
CA GLN A 425 -25.33 -10.09 -34.34
C GLN A 425 -25.21 -10.18 -35.86
N LEU A 426 -24.54 -9.21 -36.51
CA LEU A 426 -24.27 -9.26 -37.93
C LEU A 426 -23.33 -10.43 -38.30
N MET A 427 -22.33 -10.70 -37.47
CA MET A 427 -21.48 -11.87 -37.68
C MET A 427 -22.27 -13.18 -37.64
N LEU A 428 -23.14 -13.38 -36.63
CA LEU A 428 -23.96 -14.55 -36.53
C LEU A 428 -24.91 -14.71 -37.75
N ALA A 429 -25.49 -13.62 -38.23
CA ALA A 429 -26.35 -13.61 -39.39
C ALA A 429 -25.59 -14.00 -40.70
N THR A 430 -24.29 -13.70 -40.76
CA THR A 430 -23.46 -14.03 -41.93
C THR A 430 -22.70 -15.32 -41.83
N SER A 431 -22.51 -15.89 -40.64
CA SER A 431 -21.76 -17.14 -40.43
C SER A 431 -22.48 -18.38 -41.00
N GLY A 432 -23.79 -18.28 -41.30
CA GLY A 432 -24.57 -19.33 -42.00
C GLY A 432 -24.46 -19.33 -43.53
N SER A 433 -23.96 -18.26 -44.15
CA SER A 433 -23.69 -18.16 -45.57
C SER A 433 -22.19 -18.31 -45.78
N THR A 434 -21.75 -19.29 -46.57
CA THR A 434 -20.37 -19.50 -46.97
C THR A 434 -19.89 -18.37 -47.92
N ALA A 435 -19.92 -17.13 -47.40
CA ALA A 435 -19.40 -16.00 -48.13
C ALA A 435 -17.88 -16.12 -48.18
N LYS A 436 -17.30 -16.22 -49.34
CA LYS A 436 -15.85 -16.12 -49.53
C LYS A 436 -15.47 -14.67 -49.22
N GLY A 437 -14.56 -14.50 -48.22
CA GLY A 437 -14.00 -13.19 -47.89
C GLY A 437 -13.30 -12.58 -49.13
N GLY A 438 -13.41 -11.29 -49.28
CA GLY A 438 -12.60 -10.53 -50.26
C GLY A 438 -11.51 -9.78 -49.54
N HIS A 439 -10.47 -9.38 -50.25
CA HIS A 439 -9.39 -8.51 -49.75
C HIS A 439 -9.35 -7.15 -50.44
N PHE A 440 -8.74 -6.18 -49.76
CA PHE A 440 -8.55 -4.81 -50.30
C PHE A 440 -7.11 -4.61 -50.71
N HIS A 441 -6.92 -3.96 -51.85
CA HIS A 441 -5.63 -3.39 -52.23
C HIS A 441 -5.32 -2.11 -51.46
N SER A 442 -4.06 -1.72 -51.44
CA SER A 442 -3.57 -0.52 -50.75
C SER A 442 -4.19 0.81 -51.28
N ASP A 443 -4.81 0.77 -52.45
CA ASP A 443 -5.53 1.91 -53.05
C ASP A 443 -7.00 2.01 -52.55
N GLY A 444 -7.46 1.06 -51.69
CA GLY A 444 -8.81 1.00 -51.15
C GLY A 444 -9.84 0.37 -52.09
N THR A 445 -9.42 -0.29 -53.17
CA THR A 445 -10.30 -1.08 -54.03
C THR A 445 -10.53 -2.47 -53.41
N PHE A 446 -11.79 -2.96 -53.44
CA PHE A 446 -12.16 -4.25 -52.91
C PHE A 446 -12.27 -5.27 -54.02
N HIS A 447 -11.64 -6.46 -53.85
CA HIS A 447 -11.80 -7.61 -54.69
C HIS A 447 -12.46 -8.77 -53.95
N GLU A 448 -13.50 -9.37 -54.53
CA GLU A 448 -14.11 -10.60 -54.06
C GLU A 448 -13.33 -11.81 -54.58
N GLY A 449 -12.82 -12.65 -53.69
CA GLY A 449 -12.13 -13.90 -54.04
C GLY A 449 -10.67 -13.94 -53.64
N LYS A 450 -10.07 -15.12 -53.68
CA LYS A 450 -8.61 -15.32 -53.58
C LYS A 450 -7.99 -15.12 -54.96
N ASP A 451 -6.89 -14.38 -55.00
CA ASP A 451 -5.96 -14.43 -56.13
C ASP A 451 -5.39 -15.82 -56.32
#